data_c7b098aa1d1e1e0fa02824257af46f82
#
_entry.id   c7b098aa1d1e1e0fa02824257af46f82
#
_cell.length_a   1.000
_cell.length_b   1.000
_cell.length_c   1.000
_cell.angle_alpha   90.00
_cell.angle_beta   90.00
_cell.angle_gamma   90.00
#
_symmetry.space_group_name_H-M   'P 1'
#
loop_
_entity.id
_entity.type
_entity.pdbx_description
1 polymer ?
#
loop_
_entity_poly.entity_id
_entity_poly.type
_entity_poly.pdbx_seq_one_letter_code
_entity_poly.pdbx_strand_id
1 'polypeptide(L)'
;MLFRSVKLHNGITVSPSCLDLSAAELELISEPGRELILKGLITKAIAKEHFDYIIIDCPPSLGLLTLNALTAADYIIIPVQAQYLAMRGMAKLMDIIRIVQERLNSNLKVGGIVITQFDRRKTLNRSVREIVNDSFHEKVFKTVIRDNVALAEAPINGKTIFEYNPKSNGASDYMSLAKEVLNLK
;
A
#
# COMPACT_ATOMS: atom_id res chain seq x y z
N MET A 1 15.00 -17.07 -7.12
CA MET A 1 14.49 -15.80 -7.64
C MET A 1 15.49 -14.70 -7.31
N LEU A 2 16.04 -14.01 -8.33
CA LEU A 2 16.97 -12.90 -8.12
C LEU A 2 16.16 -11.61 -8.00
N PHE A 3 16.32 -10.89 -6.90
CA PHE A 3 15.74 -9.56 -6.70
C PHE A 3 16.45 -8.61 -7.68
N ARG A 4 15.84 -8.31 -8.81
CA ARG A 4 16.37 -7.33 -9.76
C ARG A 4 15.81 -5.97 -9.40
N SER A 5 16.68 -5.04 -9.04
CA SER A 5 16.32 -3.65 -8.81
C SER A 5 16.94 -2.76 -9.88
N VAL A 6 16.23 -1.69 -10.22
CA VAL A 6 16.66 -0.65 -11.16
C VAL A 6 16.66 0.68 -10.41
N LYS A 7 17.78 1.37 -10.43
CA LYS A 7 17.91 2.71 -9.83
C LYS A 7 17.43 3.75 -10.84
N LEU A 8 16.44 4.54 -10.47
CA LEU A 8 15.92 5.63 -11.29
C LEU A 8 16.75 6.91 -11.09
N HIS A 9 16.64 7.82 -12.05
CA HIS A 9 17.35 9.11 -12.03
C HIS A 9 17.01 10.01 -10.83
N ASN A 10 15.85 9.82 -10.20
CA ASN A 10 15.41 10.54 -8.99
C ASN A 10 15.87 9.90 -7.68
N GLY A 11 16.74 8.90 -7.73
CA GLY A 11 17.26 8.21 -6.55
C GLY A 11 16.38 7.09 -6.00
N ILE A 12 15.20 6.86 -6.60
CA ILE A 12 14.31 5.76 -6.22
C ILE A 12 14.88 4.46 -6.83
N THR A 13 14.95 3.41 -6.02
CA THR A 13 15.26 2.06 -6.49
C THR A 13 13.96 1.28 -6.63
N VAL A 14 13.68 0.74 -7.81
CA VAL A 14 12.45 -0.01 -8.12
C VAL A 14 12.80 -1.47 -8.37
N SER A 15 12.07 -2.38 -7.72
CA SER A 15 12.04 -3.81 -8.09
C SER A 15 10.73 -4.07 -8.84
N PRO A 16 10.76 -4.03 -10.18
CA PRO A 16 9.53 -4.19 -10.96
C PRO A 16 9.03 -5.63 -10.91
N SER A 17 7.72 -5.79 -10.90
CA SER A 17 7.06 -7.07 -11.14
C SER A 17 6.67 -7.21 -12.61
N CYS A 18 6.40 -8.44 -13.04
CA CYS A 18 5.83 -8.76 -14.35
C CYS A 18 4.66 -9.73 -14.19
N LEU A 19 3.98 -10.02 -15.28
CA LEU A 19 2.84 -10.96 -15.28
C LEU A 19 3.22 -12.35 -14.75
N ASP A 20 4.48 -12.77 -14.90
CA ASP A 20 4.97 -14.04 -14.38
C ASP A 20 4.94 -14.13 -12.86
N LEU A 21 4.87 -12.98 -12.15
CA LEU A 21 4.72 -12.99 -10.70
C LEU A 21 3.39 -13.63 -10.26
N SER A 22 2.37 -13.61 -11.10
CA SER A 22 1.10 -14.31 -10.83
C SER A 22 1.29 -15.83 -10.79
N ALA A 23 2.20 -16.38 -11.62
CA ALA A 23 2.56 -17.79 -11.59
C ALA A 23 3.39 -18.16 -10.35
N ALA A 24 4.17 -17.22 -9.82
CA ALA A 24 4.95 -17.43 -8.61
C ALA A 24 4.05 -17.78 -7.39
N GLU A 25 2.81 -17.34 -7.36
CA GLU A 25 1.87 -17.70 -6.29
C GLU A 25 1.59 -19.20 -6.26
N LEU A 26 1.50 -19.85 -7.44
CA LEU A 26 1.35 -21.30 -7.56
C LEU A 26 2.64 -22.05 -7.17
N GLU A 27 3.80 -21.56 -7.59
CA GLU A 27 5.10 -22.14 -7.23
C GLU A 27 5.35 -22.07 -5.72
N LEU A 28 4.95 -20.99 -5.08
CA LEU A 28 5.10 -20.79 -3.65
C LEU A 28 4.27 -21.75 -2.79
N ILE A 29 3.19 -22.33 -3.32
CA ILE A 29 2.30 -23.22 -2.54
C ILE A 29 3.06 -24.39 -1.92
N SER A 30 4.02 -24.96 -2.62
CA SER A 30 4.80 -26.12 -2.18
C SER A 30 6.08 -25.77 -1.41
N GLU A 31 6.44 -24.47 -1.34
CA GLU A 31 7.70 -24.06 -0.73
C GLU A 31 7.60 -23.98 0.81
N PRO A 32 8.52 -24.63 1.56
CA PRO A 32 8.61 -24.47 3.00
C PRO A 32 8.92 -23.02 3.39
N GLY A 33 8.19 -22.46 4.37
CA GLY A 33 8.39 -21.08 4.80
C GLY A 33 8.01 -20.03 3.75
N ARG A 34 7.11 -20.39 2.84
CA ARG A 34 6.62 -19.57 1.71
C ARG A 34 6.17 -18.17 2.13
N GLU A 35 5.71 -18.01 3.37
CA GLU A 35 5.26 -16.73 3.92
C GLU A 35 6.42 -15.77 4.25
N LEU A 36 7.66 -16.29 4.35
CA LEU A 36 8.86 -15.57 4.78
C LEU A 36 9.80 -15.21 3.63
N ILE A 37 9.50 -15.61 2.41
CA ILE A 37 10.40 -15.48 1.26
C ILE A 37 10.72 -14.02 0.99
N LEU A 38 9.71 -13.15 0.91
CA LEU A 38 9.92 -11.72 0.67
C LEU A 38 10.72 -11.07 1.80
N LYS A 39 10.42 -11.41 3.06
CA LYS A 39 11.17 -10.92 4.21
C LYS A 39 12.65 -11.27 4.11
N GLY A 40 12.97 -12.50 3.75
CA GLY A 40 14.35 -12.94 3.53
C GLY A 40 15.05 -12.21 2.36
N LEU A 41 14.32 -11.89 1.28
CA LEU A 41 14.86 -11.12 0.16
C LEU A 41 15.12 -9.66 0.53
N ILE A 42 14.19 -9.02 1.25
CA ILE A 42 14.36 -7.64 1.73
C ILE A 42 15.55 -7.56 2.70
N THR A 43 15.66 -8.50 3.66
CA THR A 43 16.79 -8.55 4.60
C THR A 43 18.13 -8.60 3.86
N LYS A 44 18.22 -9.38 2.78
CA LYS A 44 19.43 -9.45 1.95
C LYS A 44 19.67 -8.16 1.15
N ALA A 45 18.64 -7.45 0.76
CA ALA A 45 18.74 -6.19 0.02
C ALA A 45 19.26 -5.06 0.93
N ILE A 46 18.66 -4.89 2.11
CA ILE A 46 19.07 -3.86 3.08
C ILE A 46 20.46 -4.09 3.65
N ALA A 47 20.96 -5.33 3.67
CA ALA A 47 22.34 -5.63 4.05
C ALA A 47 23.36 -5.11 3.02
N LYS A 48 22.95 -4.80 1.80
CA LYS A 48 23.82 -4.32 0.70
C LYS A 48 23.69 -2.82 0.46
N GLU A 49 22.52 -2.27 0.65
CA GLU A 49 22.20 -0.85 0.38
C GLU A 49 21.22 -0.35 1.45
N HIS A 50 21.46 0.87 1.94
CA HIS A 50 20.57 1.52 2.92
C HIS A 50 19.36 2.14 2.22
N PHE A 51 18.18 1.89 2.78
CA PHE A 51 16.90 2.49 2.35
C PHE A 51 16.22 3.11 3.56
N ASP A 52 15.78 4.35 3.44
CA ASP A 52 14.97 5.01 4.47
C ASP A 52 13.57 4.40 4.54
N TYR A 53 13.02 4.03 3.38
CA TYR A 53 11.69 3.43 3.23
C TYR A 53 11.69 2.38 2.13
N ILE A 54 10.95 1.30 2.35
CA ILE A 54 10.62 0.29 1.35
C ILE A 54 9.10 0.24 1.23
N ILE A 55 8.58 0.55 0.06
CA ILE A 55 7.15 0.52 -0.22
C ILE A 55 6.84 -0.72 -1.05
N ILE A 56 5.92 -1.55 -0.56
CA ILE A 56 5.48 -2.78 -1.22
C ILE A 56 4.08 -2.53 -1.75
N ASP A 57 3.95 -2.46 -3.09
CA ASP A 57 2.65 -2.42 -3.76
C ASP A 57 2.12 -3.85 -3.90
N CYS A 58 0.94 -4.09 -3.33
CA CYS A 58 0.34 -5.43 -3.26
C CYS A 58 -0.77 -5.60 -4.29
N PRO A 59 -0.96 -6.82 -4.85
CA PRO A 59 -2.14 -7.11 -5.65
C PRO A 59 -3.42 -6.99 -4.80
N PRO A 60 -4.60 -6.77 -5.43
CA PRO A 60 -5.87 -6.62 -4.71
C PRO A 60 -6.38 -7.93 -4.09
N SER A 61 -5.68 -9.03 -4.26
CA SER A 61 -6.00 -10.35 -3.70
C SER A 61 -5.38 -10.51 -2.30
N LEU A 62 -6.04 -11.30 -1.45
CA LEU A 62 -5.53 -11.69 -0.13
C LEU A 62 -4.81 -13.05 -0.21
N GLY A 63 -3.96 -13.24 -1.24
CA GLY A 63 -3.20 -14.45 -1.50
C GLY A 63 -1.81 -14.47 -0.85
N LEU A 64 -0.97 -15.42 -1.28
CA LEU A 64 0.38 -15.62 -0.71
C LEU A 64 1.30 -14.41 -0.92
N LEU A 65 1.15 -13.67 -2.03
CA LEU A 65 1.95 -12.48 -2.28
C LEU A 65 1.65 -11.38 -1.25
N THR A 66 0.37 -11.14 -0.97
CA THR A 66 -0.05 -10.18 0.06
C THR A 66 0.37 -10.65 1.46
N LEU A 67 0.28 -11.94 1.75
CA LEU A 67 0.75 -12.51 3.01
C LEU A 67 2.26 -12.32 3.20
N ASN A 68 3.07 -12.52 2.15
CA ASN A 68 4.50 -12.22 2.16
C ASN A 68 4.80 -10.76 2.45
N ALA A 69 4.04 -9.84 1.83
CA ALA A 69 4.20 -8.42 2.06
C ALA A 69 3.90 -8.04 3.52
N LEU A 70 2.78 -8.52 4.08
CA LEU A 70 2.41 -8.28 5.49
C LEU A 70 3.42 -8.88 6.47
N THR A 71 3.99 -10.04 6.13
CA THR A 71 5.00 -10.70 6.96
C THR A 71 6.34 -9.94 6.98
N ALA A 72 6.64 -9.23 5.89
CA ALA A 72 7.89 -8.47 5.74
C ALA A 72 7.79 -7.01 6.21
N ALA A 73 6.59 -6.44 6.27
CA ALA A 73 6.39 -5.02 6.54
C ALA A 73 6.37 -4.67 8.03
N ASP A 74 6.75 -3.43 8.35
CA ASP A 74 6.57 -2.84 9.68
C ASP A 74 5.19 -2.17 9.81
N TYR A 75 4.71 -1.56 8.72
CA TYR A 75 3.43 -0.86 8.66
C TYR A 75 2.63 -1.27 7.44
N ILE A 76 1.31 -1.37 7.61
CA ILE A 76 0.36 -1.45 6.51
C ILE A 76 -0.43 -0.14 6.41
N ILE A 77 -0.49 0.41 5.20
CA ILE A 77 -1.38 1.51 4.84
C ILE A 77 -2.51 0.93 3.99
N ILE A 78 -3.76 1.20 4.37
CA ILE A 78 -4.93 0.62 3.75
C ILE A 78 -5.67 1.69 2.94
N PRO A 79 -5.55 1.71 1.59
CA PRO A 79 -6.36 2.57 0.76
C PRO A 79 -7.79 2.04 0.66
N VAL A 80 -8.77 2.89 0.94
CA VAL A 80 -10.19 2.58 0.88
C VAL A 80 -10.88 3.53 -0.08
N GLN A 81 -11.45 3.01 -1.16
CA GLN A 81 -12.28 3.83 -2.02
C GLN A 81 -13.54 4.27 -1.27
N ALA A 82 -13.98 5.51 -1.50
CA ALA A 82 -15.17 6.06 -0.87
C ALA A 82 -16.48 5.45 -1.44
N GLN A 83 -16.55 4.11 -1.44
CA GLN A 83 -17.65 3.29 -1.97
C GLN A 83 -18.10 2.25 -0.94
N TYR A 84 -19.40 1.94 -0.92
CA TYR A 84 -20.00 1.04 0.08
C TYR A 84 -19.36 -0.37 0.14
N LEU A 85 -19.02 -0.95 -1.02
CA LEU A 85 -18.45 -2.30 -1.09
C LEU A 85 -17.03 -2.41 -0.50
N ALA A 86 -16.28 -1.31 -0.45
CA ALA A 86 -14.95 -1.29 0.12
C ALA A 86 -14.91 -1.67 1.61
N MET A 87 -15.98 -1.36 2.34
CA MET A 87 -16.08 -1.66 3.77
C MET A 87 -16.19 -3.17 4.07
N ARG A 88 -16.86 -3.94 3.20
CA ARG A 88 -16.95 -5.40 3.38
C ARG A 88 -15.58 -6.09 3.26
N GLY A 89 -14.72 -5.58 2.38
CA GLY A 89 -13.34 -6.08 2.23
C GLY A 89 -12.46 -5.77 3.44
N MET A 90 -12.69 -4.63 4.10
CA MET A 90 -11.87 -4.20 5.24
C MET A 90 -11.95 -5.14 6.44
N ALA A 91 -13.13 -5.63 6.81
CA ALA A 91 -13.27 -6.54 7.94
C ALA A 91 -12.42 -7.80 7.73
N LYS A 92 -12.51 -8.40 6.53
CA LYS A 92 -11.72 -9.57 6.17
C LYS A 92 -10.20 -9.28 6.17
N LEU A 93 -9.79 -8.10 5.69
CA LEU A 93 -8.40 -7.69 5.72
C LEU A 93 -7.90 -7.53 7.16
N MET A 94 -8.69 -6.93 8.05
CA MET A 94 -8.31 -6.77 9.47
C MET A 94 -8.18 -8.11 10.18
N ASP A 95 -9.01 -9.11 9.86
CA ASP A 95 -8.85 -10.48 10.39
C ASP A 95 -7.54 -11.11 9.94
N ILE A 96 -7.16 -10.95 8.66
CA ILE A 96 -5.88 -11.44 8.14
C ILE A 96 -4.71 -10.73 8.81
N ILE A 97 -4.77 -9.41 8.97
CA ILE A 97 -3.72 -8.64 9.66
C ILE A 97 -3.53 -9.19 11.07
N ARG A 98 -4.61 -9.45 11.81
CA ARG A 98 -4.55 -10.03 13.16
C ARG A 98 -3.86 -11.40 13.16
N ILE A 99 -4.22 -12.29 12.23
CA ILE A 99 -3.58 -13.61 12.09
C ILE A 99 -2.08 -13.46 11.79
N VAL A 100 -1.71 -12.52 10.92
CA VAL A 100 -0.29 -12.24 10.62
C VAL A 100 0.43 -11.74 11.86
N GLN A 101 -0.15 -10.81 12.62
CA GLN A 101 0.42 -10.30 13.87
C GLN A 101 0.62 -11.40 14.90
N GLU A 102 -0.33 -12.31 15.03
CA GLU A 102 -0.27 -13.40 16.00
C GLU A 102 0.75 -14.49 15.63
N ARG A 103 0.93 -14.77 14.33
CA ARG A 103 1.65 -15.98 13.89
C ARG A 103 2.93 -15.74 13.11
N LEU A 104 3.04 -14.62 12.39
CA LEU A 104 4.11 -14.42 11.39
C LEU A 104 4.94 -13.16 11.64
N ASN A 105 4.30 -12.06 12.06
CA ASN A 105 4.96 -10.76 12.24
C ASN A 105 4.29 -9.94 13.36
N SER A 106 4.69 -10.17 14.59
CA SER A 106 4.15 -9.47 15.77
C SER A 106 4.44 -7.96 15.77
N ASN A 107 5.38 -7.50 14.96
CA ASN A 107 5.74 -6.08 14.85
C ASN A 107 4.90 -5.32 13.82
N LEU A 108 4.11 -6.01 12.99
CA LEU A 108 3.27 -5.37 11.99
C LEU A 108 2.25 -4.44 12.66
N LYS A 109 2.20 -3.20 12.22
CA LYS A 109 1.24 -2.21 12.71
C LYS A 109 0.34 -1.72 11.59
N VAL A 110 -0.91 -1.41 11.92
CA VAL A 110 -1.77 -0.64 11.00
C VAL A 110 -1.35 0.82 11.12
N GLY A 111 -0.59 1.28 10.13
CA GLY A 111 -0.08 2.65 10.05
C GLY A 111 -1.18 3.66 9.74
N GLY A 112 -2.17 3.27 8.94
CA GLY A 112 -3.32 4.12 8.72
C GLY A 112 -4.22 3.66 7.57
N ILE A 113 -5.42 4.23 7.54
CA ILE A 113 -6.42 4.04 6.51
C ILE A 113 -6.56 5.35 5.75
N VAL A 114 -6.37 5.33 4.43
CA VAL A 114 -6.54 6.50 3.57
C VAL A 114 -7.76 6.35 2.67
N ILE A 115 -8.66 7.34 2.72
CA ILE A 115 -9.83 7.36 1.85
C ILE A 115 -9.42 7.94 0.51
N THR A 116 -9.72 7.19 -0.56
CA THR A 116 -9.35 7.55 -1.93
C THR A 116 -10.58 7.74 -2.81
N GLN A 117 -10.40 8.37 -3.99
CA GLN A 117 -11.47 8.68 -4.94
C GLN A 117 -12.63 9.44 -4.27
N PHE A 118 -12.28 10.36 -3.36
CA PHE A 118 -13.24 11.09 -2.56
C PHE A 118 -13.76 12.32 -3.30
N ASP A 119 -15.08 12.38 -3.47
CA ASP A 119 -15.79 13.57 -3.94
C ASP A 119 -16.73 14.07 -2.84
N ARG A 120 -16.39 15.23 -2.25
CA ARG A 120 -17.18 15.84 -1.16
C ARG A 120 -18.63 16.17 -1.54
N ARG A 121 -18.95 16.27 -2.84
CA ARG A 121 -20.31 16.55 -3.34
C ARG A 121 -21.21 15.32 -3.24
N LYS A 122 -20.61 14.11 -3.29
CA LYS A 122 -21.34 12.85 -3.22
C LYS A 122 -21.69 12.51 -1.78
N THR A 123 -22.97 12.42 -1.46
CA THR A 123 -23.46 12.06 -0.12
C THR A 123 -22.89 10.71 0.33
N LEU A 124 -22.90 9.71 -0.58
CA LEU A 124 -22.36 8.39 -0.29
C LEU A 124 -20.89 8.45 0.17
N ASN A 125 -20.04 9.29 -0.47
CA ASN A 125 -18.63 9.41 -0.08
C ASN A 125 -18.48 9.99 1.33
N ARG A 126 -19.35 10.95 1.70
CA ARG A 126 -19.36 11.51 3.07
C ARG A 126 -19.76 10.44 4.08
N SER A 127 -20.85 9.73 3.83
CA SER A 127 -21.32 8.66 4.72
C SER A 127 -20.26 7.54 4.89
N VAL A 128 -19.60 7.11 3.81
CA VAL A 128 -18.52 6.12 3.90
C VAL A 128 -17.36 6.65 4.77
N ARG A 129 -16.97 7.92 4.59
CA ARG A 129 -15.93 8.55 5.43
C ARG A 129 -16.31 8.57 6.91
N GLU A 130 -17.55 8.94 7.24
CA GLU A 130 -18.06 8.93 8.61
C GLU A 130 -18.00 7.54 9.21
N ILE A 131 -18.51 6.51 8.51
CA ILE A 131 -18.50 5.13 8.99
C ILE A 131 -17.06 4.61 9.20
N VAL A 132 -16.13 4.92 8.28
CA VAL A 132 -14.73 4.53 8.42
C VAL A 132 -14.09 5.24 9.62
N ASN A 133 -14.36 6.53 9.82
CA ASN A 133 -13.86 7.27 10.98
C ASN A 133 -14.43 6.70 12.29
N ASP A 134 -15.72 6.41 12.35
CA ASP A 134 -16.37 5.85 13.54
C ASP A 134 -15.89 4.43 13.88
N SER A 135 -15.53 3.66 12.86
CA SER A 135 -15.07 2.28 13.04
C SER A 135 -13.58 2.18 13.42
N PHE A 136 -12.74 3.10 12.94
CA PHE A 136 -11.28 3.00 13.02
C PHE A 136 -10.60 4.20 13.70
N HIS A 137 -11.35 5.26 14.01
CA HIS A 137 -10.91 6.42 14.79
C HIS A 137 -9.51 6.95 14.40
N GLU A 138 -8.56 6.89 15.33
CA GLU A 138 -7.20 7.42 15.17
C GLU A 138 -6.37 6.76 14.06
N LYS A 139 -6.83 5.61 13.53
CA LYS A 139 -6.16 4.94 12.42
C LYS A 139 -6.51 5.53 11.05
N VAL A 140 -7.43 6.47 10.96
CA VAL A 140 -7.80 7.09 9.68
C VAL A 140 -6.95 8.35 9.49
N PHE A 141 -6.23 8.41 8.36
CA PHE A 141 -5.50 9.62 7.99
C PHE A 141 -6.44 10.81 7.84
N LYS A 142 -5.99 12.00 8.25
CA LYS A 142 -6.75 13.24 8.07
C LYS A 142 -6.90 13.58 6.60
N THR A 143 -5.85 13.30 5.83
CA THR A 143 -5.81 13.47 4.38
C THR A 143 -6.72 12.46 3.69
N VAL A 144 -7.50 12.95 2.72
CA VAL A 144 -8.22 12.12 1.74
C VAL A 144 -7.65 12.38 0.36
N ILE A 145 -7.58 11.35 -0.47
CA ILE A 145 -7.20 11.52 -1.87
C ILE A 145 -8.45 11.76 -2.68
N ARG A 146 -8.60 13.00 -3.18
CA ARG A 146 -9.74 13.41 -3.99
C ARG A 146 -9.72 12.73 -5.35
N ASP A 147 -10.91 12.50 -5.89
CA ASP A 147 -11.07 12.10 -7.29
C ASP A 147 -10.45 13.17 -8.20
N ASN A 148 -9.47 12.77 -9.02
CA ASN A 148 -8.68 13.70 -9.85
C ASN A 148 -8.16 12.99 -11.10
N VAL A 149 -8.61 13.45 -12.25
CA VAL A 149 -8.24 12.89 -13.57
C VAL A 149 -6.73 12.88 -13.79
N ALA A 150 -6.02 13.91 -13.32
CA ALA A 150 -4.57 14.01 -13.49
C ALA A 150 -3.81 12.83 -12.84
N LEU A 151 -4.38 12.20 -11.79
CA LEU A 151 -3.80 11.00 -11.18
C LEU A 151 -3.87 9.76 -12.10
N ALA A 152 -4.90 9.69 -12.94
CA ALA A 152 -5.04 8.63 -13.94
C ALA A 152 -4.19 8.90 -15.18
N GLU A 153 -4.01 10.16 -15.56
CA GLU A 153 -3.25 10.56 -16.74
C GLU A 153 -1.74 10.50 -16.54
N ALA A 154 -1.25 10.80 -15.34
CA ALA A 154 0.19 10.85 -15.05
C ALA A 154 0.92 9.52 -15.37
N PRO A 155 0.45 8.33 -14.97
CA PRO A 155 1.09 7.05 -15.31
C PRO A 155 1.09 6.75 -16.83
N ILE A 156 0.03 7.15 -17.56
CA ILE A 156 -0.04 6.98 -19.02
C ILE A 156 1.09 7.76 -19.70
N ASN A 157 1.50 8.88 -19.10
CA ASN A 157 2.60 9.70 -19.58
C ASN A 157 3.96 9.31 -18.99
N GLY A 158 4.05 8.20 -18.24
CA GLY A 158 5.28 7.75 -17.58
C GLY A 158 5.82 8.74 -16.54
N LYS A 159 4.95 9.56 -15.95
CA LYS A 159 5.30 10.61 -14.98
C LYS A 159 4.65 10.41 -13.63
N THR A 160 5.30 10.90 -12.59
CA THR A 160 4.65 11.09 -11.30
C THR A 160 3.64 12.23 -11.38
N ILE A 161 2.69 12.27 -10.44
CA ILE A 161 1.74 13.40 -10.38
C ILE A 161 2.45 14.74 -10.15
N PHE A 162 3.59 14.73 -9.47
CA PHE A 162 4.39 15.92 -9.20
C PHE A 162 5.10 16.45 -10.44
N GLU A 163 5.46 15.57 -11.37
CA GLU A 163 6.05 15.94 -12.68
C GLU A 163 4.97 16.28 -13.70
N TYR A 164 3.83 15.60 -13.66
CA TYR A 164 2.75 15.76 -14.62
C TYR A 164 1.94 17.03 -14.36
N ASN A 165 1.42 17.17 -13.14
CA ASN A 165 0.64 18.34 -12.73
C ASN A 165 0.85 18.68 -11.24
N PRO A 166 1.96 19.38 -10.89
CA PRO A 166 2.32 19.68 -9.52
C PRO A 166 1.32 20.57 -8.78
N LYS A 167 0.46 21.28 -9.52
CA LYS A 167 -0.58 22.18 -8.95
C LYS A 167 -1.94 21.48 -8.80
N SER A 168 -2.05 20.21 -9.19
CA SER A 168 -3.29 19.46 -9.08
C SER A 168 -3.68 19.18 -7.62
N ASN A 169 -4.97 18.94 -7.41
CA ASN A 169 -5.46 18.45 -6.13
C ASN A 169 -4.79 17.12 -5.75
N GLY A 170 -4.55 16.23 -6.72
CA GLY A 170 -3.88 14.97 -6.50
C GLY A 170 -2.46 15.13 -5.96
N ALA A 171 -1.66 16.04 -6.53
CA ALA A 171 -0.31 16.34 -6.03
C ALA A 171 -0.35 16.88 -4.60
N SER A 172 -1.27 17.80 -4.30
CA SER A 172 -1.43 18.37 -2.96
C SER A 172 -1.84 17.30 -1.93
N ASP A 173 -2.79 16.41 -2.29
CA ASP A 173 -3.30 15.38 -1.40
C ASP A 173 -2.21 14.33 -1.10
N TYR A 174 -1.49 13.85 -2.12
CA TYR A 174 -0.39 12.91 -1.91
C TYR A 174 0.78 13.51 -1.12
N MET A 175 1.08 14.80 -1.31
CA MET A 175 2.07 15.48 -0.49
C MET A 175 1.64 15.55 0.99
N SER A 176 0.36 15.80 1.24
CA SER A 176 -0.19 15.84 2.60
C SER A 176 -0.17 14.45 3.23
N LEU A 177 -0.57 13.41 2.50
CA LEU A 177 -0.50 12.03 2.94
C LEU A 177 0.95 11.62 3.27
N ALA A 178 1.91 11.96 2.41
CA ALA A 178 3.31 11.66 2.65
C ALA A 178 3.81 12.25 3.97
N LYS A 179 3.42 13.48 4.31
CA LYS A 179 3.75 14.10 5.60
C LYS A 179 3.15 13.36 6.80
N GLU A 180 1.92 12.86 6.68
CA GLU A 180 1.32 12.04 7.73
C GLU A 180 2.03 10.69 7.88
N VAL A 181 2.39 10.05 6.76
CA VAL A 181 3.14 8.77 6.77
C VAL A 181 4.52 8.92 7.39
N LEU A 182 5.25 10.00 7.11
CA LEU A 182 6.55 10.30 7.72
C LEU A 182 6.49 10.44 9.25
N ASN A 183 5.33 10.72 9.81
CA ASN A 183 5.09 10.81 11.25
C ASN A 183 4.63 9.50 11.90
N LEU A 184 4.53 8.40 11.13
CA LEU A 184 4.28 7.06 11.66
C LEU A 184 5.55 6.53 12.35
N LYS A 185 5.83 6.98 13.55
CA LYS A 185 6.98 6.51 14.35
C LYS A 185 6.51 5.78 15.60
#